data_4e1ad80dee259cffa5f6b758fb963e89
#
_entry.id   4e1ad80dee259cffa5f6b758fb963e89
#
_cell.length_a   1.000
_cell.length_b   1.000
_cell.length_c   1.000
_cell.angle_alpha   90.00
_cell.angle_beta   90.00
_cell.angle_gamma   90.00
#
_symmetry.space_group_name_H-M   'P 1'
#
loop_
_entity.id
_entity.type
_entity.pdbx_description
1 polymer ?
#
loop_
_entity_poly.entity_id
_entity_poly.type
_entity_poly.pdbx_seq_one_letter_code
_entity_poly.pdbx_strand_id
1 'polypeptide(L)'
;MSELTHVDAQGRPTMVDVSAKAVTLRTAVAESRVRFPAAVARALRDAGFATRKGPVFHTAIVAGVMGAKRTHELIPFCHPLGLERCDLTIEMNAADEAVVRCTVAVHHKTGVEMEALTGASIAALTICDMCKALSHEIVIAETRLLEKQGGRRDVREGGAP
;
A
#
# COMPACT_ATOMS: atom_id res chain seq x y z
N MET A 1 -0.23 1.21 -27.71
CA MET A 1 0.10 0.24 -26.64
C MET A 1 1.44 0.66 -26.07
N SER A 2 1.55 0.84 -24.74
CA SER A 2 2.84 1.09 -24.11
C SER A 2 3.69 -0.18 -24.18
N GLU A 3 4.94 -0.09 -24.63
CA GLU A 3 5.88 -1.20 -24.63
C GLU A 3 6.01 -1.79 -23.22
N LEU A 4 6.03 -3.12 -23.12
CA LEU A 4 6.32 -3.83 -21.88
C LEU A 4 7.78 -3.59 -21.51
N THR A 5 8.04 -2.85 -20.45
CA THR A 5 9.39 -2.41 -20.05
C THR A 5 10.13 -3.41 -19.17
N HIS A 6 9.48 -4.50 -18.73
CA HIS A 6 10.06 -5.53 -17.85
C HIS A 6 10.42 -6.81 -18.59
N VAL A 7 10.77 -6.69 -19.88
CA VAL A 7 11.26 -7.82 -20.71
C VAL A 7 12.51 -7.41 -21.46
N ASP A 8 13.46 -8.35 -21.60
CA ASP A 8 14.65 -8.14 -22.42
C ASP A 8 14.36 -8.34 -23.92
N ALA A 9 15.38 -8.16 -24.76
CA ALA A 9 15.26 -8.32 -26.22
C ALA A 9 14.84 -9.75 -26.65
N GLN A 10 14.92 -10.74 -25.78
CA GLN A 10 14.50 -12.11 -25.99
C GLN A 10 13.13 -12.43 -25.36
N GLY A 11 12.42 -11.40 -24.83
CA GLY A 11 11.11 -11.56 -24.19
C GLY A 11 11.15 -12.17 -22.78
N ARG A 12 12.32 -12.25 -22.14
CA ARG A 12 12.47 -12.80 -20.79
C ARG A 12 12.23 -11.70 -19.74
N PRO A 13 11.59 -12.02 -18.62
CA PRO A 13 11.38 -11.06 -17.52
C PRO A 13 12.72 -10.51 -17.03
N THR A 14 12.78 -9.19 -16.84
CA THR A 14 13.98 -8.51 -16.33
C THR A 14 13.62 -7.26 -15.51
N MET A 15 14.52 -6.90 -14.60
CA MET A 15 14.44 -5.62 -13.91
C MET A 15 14.87 -4.49 -14.85
N VAL A 16 14.11 -3.40 -14.91
CA VAL A 16 14.40 -2.26 -15.79
C VAL A 16 15.71 -1.60 -15.41
N ASP A 17 16.62 -1.39 -16.39
CA ASP A 17 17.80 -0.57 -16.19
C ASP A 17 17.40 0.90 -16.06
N VAL A 18 17.77 1.50 -14.94
CA VAL A 18 17.49 2.90 -14.62
C VAL A 18 18.76 3.74 -14.48
N SER A 19 19.93 3.18 -14.83
CA SER A 19 21.24 3.84 -14.66
C SER A 19 21.31 5.22 -15.32
N ALA A 20 20.75 5.36 -16.52
CA ALA A 20 20.74 6.60 -17.30
C ALA A 20 19.62 7.59 -16.89
N LYS A 21 18.72 7.25 -15.97
CA LYS A 21 17.63 8.15 -15.55
C LYS A 21 18.14 9.16 -14.53
N ALA A 22 17.59 10.37 -14.57
CA ALA A 22 17.81 11.37 -13.53
C ALA A 22 17.10 10.98 -12.22
N VAL A 23 17.69 11.38 -11.10
CA VAL A 23 17.05 11.30 -9.78
C VAL A 23 16.04 12.44 -9.67
N THR A 24 14.81 12.12 -9.32
CA THR A 24 13.75 13.10 -9.05
C THR A 24 12.99 12.69 -7.79
N LEU A 25 12.29 13.63 -7.17
CA LEU A 25 11.37 13.29 -6.09
C LEU A 25 10.23 12.44 -6.65
N ARG A 26 10.05 11.26 -6.07
CA ARG A 26 8.99 10.31 -6.40
C ARG A 26 8.03 10.23 -5.23
N THR A 27 6.76 10.40 -5.50
CA THR A 27 5.70 10.22 -4.49
C THR A 27 4.63 9.28 -5.01
N ALA A 28 4.02 8.52 -4.11
CA ALA A 28 2.84 7.73 -4.41
C ALA A 28 1.93 7.63 -3.19
N VAL A 29 0.63 7.54 -3.46
CA VAL A 29 -0.42 7.31 -2.47
C VAL A 29 -1.24 6.11 -2.91
N ALA A 30 -1.35 5.11 -2.05
CA ALA A 30 -2.24 3.96 -2.23
C ALA A 30 -3.26 3.87 -1.10
N GLU A 31 -4.40 3.29 -1.39
CA GLU A 31 -5.49 3.05 -0.45
C GLU A 31 -5.86 1.57 -0.45
N SER A 32 -6.14 1.03 0.73
CA SER A 32 -6.78 -0.28 0.89
C SER A 32 -7.99 -0.16 1.81
N ARG A 33 -9.02 -0.95 1.55
CA ARG A 33 -10.25 -0.96 2.35
C ARG A 33 -10.52 -2.33 2.93
N VAL A 34 -10.72 -2.37 4.24
CA VAL A 34 -11.12 -3.59 4.96
C VAL A 34 -12.55 -3.38 5.45
N ARG A 35 -13.47 -4.17 4.92
CA ARG A 35 -14.90 -4.14 5.28
C ARG A 35 -15.17 -5.11 6.41
N PHE A 36 -15.91 -4.63 7.41
CA PHE A 36 -16.34 -5.43 8.54
C PHE A 36 -17.86 -5.67 8.50
N PRO A 37 -18.35 -6.84 8.98
CA PRO A 37 -19.74 -6.98 9.39
C PRO A 37 -20.09 -5.92 10.45
N ALA A 38 -21.31 -5.37 10.40
CA ALA A 38 -21.73 -4.28 11.27
C ALA A 38 -21.54 -4.57 12.79
N ALA A 39 -21.78 -5.82 13.20
CA ALA A 39 -21.57 -6.24 14.61
C ALA A 39 -20.08 -6.17 15.00
N VAL A 40 -19.17 -6.56 14.09
CA VAL A 40 -17.71 -6.51 14.32
C VAL A 40 -17.23 -5.07 14.37
N ALA A 41 -17.69 -4.23 13.43
CA ALA A 41 -17.34 -2.81 13.40
C ALA A 41 -17.77 -2.09 14.69
N ARG A 42 -18.97 -2.40 15.20
CA ARG A 42 -19.45 -1.87 16.48
C ARG A 42 -18.56 -2.33 17.64
N ALA A 43 -18.31 -3.64 17.74
CA ALA A 43 -17.46 -4.19 18.79
C ALA A 43 -16.04 -3.59 18.79
N LEU A 44 -15.48 -3.34 17.61
CA LEU A 44 -14.16 -2.68 17.48
C LEU A 44 -14.20 -1.22 17.95
N ARG A 45 -15.24 -0.45 17.61
CA ARG A 45 -15.42 0.92 18.10
C ARG A 45 -15.56 0.95 19.62
N ASP A 46 -16.41 0.09 20.18
CA ASP A 46 -16.66 -0.01 21.64
C ASP A 46 -15.37 -0.38 22.39
N ALA A 47 -14.51 -1.20 21.79
CA ALA A 47 -13.21 -1.61 22.33
C ALA A 47 -12.06 -0.62 22.04
N GLY A 48 -12.35 0.56 21.44
CA GLY A 48 -11.32 1.53 21.07
C GLY A 48 -10.33 0.97 20.04
N PHE A 49 -10.79 0.13 19.11
CA PHE A 49 -9.99 -0.54 18.09
C PHE A 49 -8.86 -1.41 18.65
N ALA A 50 -9.13 -2.09 19.77
CA ALA A 50 -8.22 -3.07 20.37
C ALA A 50 -8.82 -4.47 20.38
N THR A 51 -7.98 -5.49 20.32
CA THR A 51 -8.30 -6.91 20.49
C THR A 51 -7.38 -7.53 21.54
N ARG A 52 -7.51 -8.83 21.82
CA ARG A 52 -6.56 -9.54 22.69
C ARG A 52 -5.12 -9.51 22.16
N LYS A 53 -4.93 -9.29 20.86
CA LYS A 53 -3.61 -9.12 20.23
C LYS A 53 -3.03 -7.71 20.38
N GLY A 54 -3.80 -6.77 20.93
CA GLY A 54 -3.39 -5.37 21.13
C GLY A 54 -4.13 -4.37 20.21
N PRO A 55 -3.60 -3.14 20.07
CA PRO A 55 -4.20 -2.07 19.28
C PRO A 55 -4.13 -2.39 17.78
N VAL A 56 -5.29 -2.53 17.14
CA VAL A 56 -5.38 -3.03 15.75
C VAL A 56 -4.72 -2.06 14.76
N PHE A 57 -5.12 -0.79 14.78
CA PHE A 57 -4.66 0.17 13.78
C PHE A 57 -3.18 0.55 13.97
N HIS A 58 -2.72 0.74 15.19
CA HIS A 58 -1.30 1.02 15.44
C HIS A 58 -0.40 -0.14 15.00
N THR A 59 -0.79 -1.38 15.29
CA THR A 59 -0.05 -2.57 14.82
C THR A 59 -0.04 -2.65 13.29
N ALA A 60 -1.18 -2.38 12.65
CA ALA A 60 -1.28 -2.39 11.19
C ALA A 60 -0.43 -1.28 10.54
N ILE A 61 -0.37 -0.09 11.13
CA ILE A 61 0.51 1.00 10.66
C ILE A 61 1.98 0.56 10.69
N VAL A 62 2.45 -0.01 11.81
CA VAL A 62 3.82 -0.50 11.92
C VAL A 62 4.12 -1.58 10.87
N ALA A 63 3.21 -2.55 10.73
CA ALA A 63 3.35 -3.61 9.73
C ALA A 63 3.37 -3.06 8.30
N GLY A 64 2.53 -2.08 7.98
CA GLY A 64 2.49 -1.43 6.67
C GLY A 64 3.79 -0.69 6.34
N VAL A 65 4.36 0.05 7.30
CA VAL A 65 5.69 0.68 7.13
C VAL A 65 6.77 -0.37 6.88
N MET A 66 6.77 -1.47 7.64
CA MET A 66 7.71 -2.58 7.42
C MET A 66 7.53 -3.23 6.06
N GLY A 67 6.28 -3.41 5.61
CA GLY A 67 5.95 -3.96 4.30
C GLY A 67 6.44 -3.05 3.16
N ALA A 68 6.15 -1.76 3.22
CA ALA A 68 6.61 -0.78 2.22
C ALA A 68 8.14 -0.80 2.07
N LYS A 69 8.89 -0.88 3.18
CA LYS A 69 10.36 -0.94 3.18
C LYS A 69 10.94 -2.25 2.61
N ARG A 70 10.14 -3.32 2.51
CA ARG A 70 10.53 -4.65 2.03
C ARG A 70 9.89 -5.01 0.68
N THR A 71 9.35 -4.06 -0.05
CA THR A 71 8.67 -4.31 -1.33
C THR A 71 9.54 -5.11 -2.30
N HIS A 72 10.83 -4.78 -2.42
CA HIS A 72 11.76 -5.47 -3.31
C HIS A 72 12.02 -6.94 -2.91
N GLU A 73 11.80 -7.33 -1.66
CA GLU A 73 11.88 -8.72 -1.20
C GLU A 73 10.64 -9.54 -1.60
N LEU A 74 9.51 -8.87 -1.85
CA LEU A 74 8.22 -9.48 -2.17
C LEU A 74 7.92 -9.46 -3.67
N ILE A 75 8.34 -8.41 -4.38
CA ILE A 75 8.08 -8.17 -5.79
C ILE A 75 9.37 -8.28 -6.58
N PRO A 76 9.56 -9.36 -7.38
CA PRO A 76 10.86 -9.77 -7.91
C PRO A 76 11.64 -8.70 -8.70
N PHE A 77 10.96 -7.86 -9.47
CA PHE A 77 11.60 -6.87 -10.34
C PHE A 77 11.52 -5.43 -9.81
N CYS A 78 11.14 -5.24 -8.54
CA CYS A 78 11.24 -3.95 -7.88
C CYS A 78 12.69 -3.67 -7.46
N HIS A 79 13.12 -2.43 -7.67
CA HIS A 79 14.41 -1.97 -7.19
C HIS A 79 14.39 -1.81 -5.66
N PRO A 80 15.49 -2.12 -4.96
CA PRO A 80 15.60 -1.81 -3.53
C PRO A 80 15.68 -0.30 -3.34
N LEU A 81 14.76 0.25 -2.55
CA LEU A 81 14.65 1.69 -2.31
C LEU A 81 14.80 2.01 -0.82
N GLY A 82 15.63 3.01 -0.51
CA GLY A 82 15.70 3.61 0.81
C GLY A 82 14.65 4.71 0.96
N LEU A 83 13.42 4.35 1.36
CA LEU A 83 12.33 5.33 1.49
C LEU A 83 12.69 6.44 2.46
N GLU A 84 12.47 7.70 2.06
CA GLU A 84 12.68 8.89 2.88
C GLU A 84 11.43 9.24 3.69
N ARG A 85 10.25 8.87 3.17
CA ARG A 85 8.96 9.06 3.82
C ARG A 85 8.06 7.85 3.61
N CYS A 86 7.41 7.42 4.68
CA CYS A 86 6.38 6.39 4.63
C CYS A 86 5.37 6.66 5.74
N ASP A 87 4.25 7.27 5.39
CA ASP A 87 3.17 7.61 6.30
C ASP A 87 1.97 6.70 6.02
N LEU A 88 1.44 6.11 7.08
CA LEU A 88 0.17 5.39 7.02
C LEU A 88 -0.86 6.04 7.94
N THR A 89 -2.08 6.16 7.44
CA THR A 89 -3.27 6.51 8.23
C THR A 89 -4.33 5.43 8.10
N ILE A 90 -5.07 5.18 9.17
CA ILE A 90 -6.18 4.22 9.17
C ILE A 90 -7.36 4.85 9.90
N GLU A 91 -8.51 4.92 9.23
CA GLU A 91 -9.73 5.50 9.77
C GLU A 91 -10.93 4.60 9.44
N MET A 92 -11.88 4.49 10.38
CA MET A 92 -13.18 3.86 10.11
C MET A 92 -14.12 4.85 9.45
N ASN A 93 -14.64 4.49 8.28
CA ASN A 93 -15.67 5.28 7.61
C ASN A 93 -17.10 4.91 8.09
N ALA A 94 -18.09 5.64 7.58
CA ALA A 94 -19.50 5.42 7.91
C ALA A 94 -20.08 4.10 7.33
N ALA A 95 -19.39 3.47 6.38
CA ALA A 95 -19.77 2.20 5.77
C ALA A 95 -19.15 0.99 6.47
N ASP A 96 -18.62 1.15 7.69
CA ASP A 96 -17.95 0.10 8.47
C ASP A 96 -16.70 -0.47 7.79
N GLU A 97 -15.97 0.38 7.04
CA GLU A 97 -14.71 0.02 6.43
C GLU A 97 -13.54 0.75 7.13
N ALA A 98 -12.49 0.01 7.46
CA ALA A 98 -11.20 0.63 7.77
C ALA A 98 -10.54 1.05 6.45
N VAL A 99 -10.35 2.34 6.27
CA VAL A 99 -9.67 2.95 5.12
C VAL A 99 -8.23 3.18 5.48
N VAL A 100 -7.36 2.41 4.85
CA VAL A 100 -5.89 2.51 5.00
C VAL A 100 -5.35 3.35 3.87
N ARG A 101 -4.58 4.40 4.17
CA ARG A 101 -3.82 5.17 3.17
C ARG A 101 -2.34 5.10 3.48
N CYS A 102 -1.56 4.77 2.46
CA CYS A 102 -0.11 4.73 2.52
C CYS A 102 0.47 5.76 1.56
N THR A 103 1.22 6.73 2.09
CA THR A 103 1.93 7.75 1.33
C THR A 103 3.42 7.51 1.46
N VAL A 104 4.11 7.37 0.34
CA VAL A 104 5.56 7.16 0.29
C VAL A 104 6.24 8.21 -0.56
N ALA A 105 7.49 8.54 -0.21
CA ALA A 105 8.33 9.43 -1.01
C ALA A 105 9.80 9.04 -0.93
N VAL A 106 10.52 9.29 -2.03
CA VAL A 106 11.98 9.09 -2.13
C VAL A 106 12.53 9.89 -3.30
N HIS A 107 13.75 10.39 -3.19
CA HIS A 107 14.53 10.87 -4.33
C HIS A 107 15.20 9.69 -5.02
N HIS A 108 14.65 9.27 -6.17
CA HIS A 108 15.17 8.10 -6.88
C HIS A 108 14.88 8.15 -8.39
N LYS A 109 15.44 7.17 -9.12
CA LYS A 109 15.27 7.00 -10.57
C LYS A 109 14.02 6.21 -10.95
N THR A 110 13.37 5.53 -9.98
CA THR A 110 12.14 4.74 -10.18
C THR A 110 10.97 5.36 -9.42
N GLY A 111 9.75 5.00 -9.80
CA GLY A 111 8.55 5.28 -9.02
C GLY A 111 8.48 4.46 -7.73
N VAL A 112 7.57 4.83 -6.84
CA VAL A 112 7.32 4.20 -5.52
C VAL A 112 5.89 3.68 -5.39
N GLU A 113 5.23 3.42 -6.51
CA GLU A 113 3.86 2.93 -6.56
C GLU A 113 3.71 1.59 -5.83
N MET A 114 4.67 0.68 -6.05
CA MET A 114 4.63 -0.66 -5.44
C MET A 114 4.88 -0.61 -3.94
N GLU A 115 5.72 0.30 -3.46
CA GLU A 115 5.94 0.53 -2.03
C GLU A 115 4.68 1.03 -1.34
N ALA A 116 3.95 1.97 -1.96
CA ALA A 116 2.67 2.46 -1.43
C ALA A 116 1.61 1.35 -1.39
N LEU A 117 1.46 0.59 -2.50
CA LEU A 117 0.52 -0.53 -2.60
C LEU A 117 0.86 -1.64 -1.60
N THR A 118 2.13 -2.00 -1.46
CA THR A 118 2.57 -3.02 -0.50
C THR A 118 2.29 -2.58 0.93
N GLY A 119 2.61 -1.33 1.28
CA GLY A 119 2.33 -0.78 2.61
C GLY A 119 0.85 -0.82 2.97
N ALA A 120 -0.02 -0.37 2.05
CA ALA A 120 -1.48 -0.42 2.25
C ALA A 120 -2.00 -1.86 2.37
N SER A 121 -1.50 -2.78 1.53
CA SER A 121 -1.91 -4.20 1.53
C SER A 121 -1.49 -4.93 2.81
N ILE A 122 -0.26 -4.75 3.27
CA ILE A 122 0.24 -5.38 4.49
C ILE A 122 -0.49 -4.85 5.73
N ALA A 123 -0.81 -3.56 5.77
CA ALA A 123 -1.63 -2.99 6.84
C ALA A 123 -3.04 -3.61 6.84
N ALA A 124 -3.69 -3.75 5.67
CA ALA A 124 -5.00 -4.38 5.54
C ALA A 124 -4.99 -5.85 5.97
N LEU A 125 -3.98 -6.62 5.56
CA LEU A 125 -3.78 -8.01 5.99
C LEU A 125 -3.58 -8.11 7.52
N THR A 126 -2.86 -7.16 8.11
CA THR A 126 -2.64 -7.11 9.56
C THR A 126 -3.93 -6.83 10.31
N ILE A 127 -4.77 -5.91 9.81
CA ILE A 127 -6.12 -5.69 10.36
C ILE A 127 -6.92 -7.00 10.34
N CYS A 128 -6.93 -7.71 9.21
CA CYS A 128 -7.63 -8.98 9.09
C CYS A 128 -7.09 -10.02 10.08
N ASP A 129 -5.77 -10.19 10.21
CA ASP A 129 -5.19 -11.13 11.16
C ASP A 129 -5.55 -10.81 12.61
N MET A 130 -5.53 -9.54 12.97
CA MET A 130 -5.86 -9.12 14.34
C MET A 130 -7.35 -9.28 14.66
N CYS A 131 -8.23 -9.19 13.66
CA CYS A 131 -9.68 -9.21 13.83
C CYS A 131 -10.34 -10.55 13.46
N LYS A 132 -9.66 -11.47 12.78
CA LYS A 132 -10.25 -12.73 12.24
C LYS A 132 -10.93 -13.61 13.30
N ALA A 133 -10.54 -13.51 14.57
CA ALA A 133 -11.22 -14.21 15.65
C ALA A 133 -12.65 -13.68 15.94
N LEU A 134 -12.97 -12.46 15.49
CA LEU A 134 -14.30 -11.87 15.63
C LEU A 134 -15.24 -12.31 14.50
N SER A 135 -14.73 -12.52 13.30
CA SER A 135 -15.48 -13.01 12.14
C SER A 135 -14.56 -13.41 10.99
N HIS A 136 -14.95 -14.43 10.24
CA HIS A 136 -14.33 -14.82 8.96
C HIS A 136 -14.93 -14.07 7.76
N GLU A 137 -15.94 -13.22 7.96
CA GLU A 137 -16.58 -12.42 6.91
C GLU A 137 -15.93 -11.04 6.73
N ILE A 138 -14.78 -10.82 7.36
CA ILE A 138 -13.94 -9.61 7.13
C ILE A 138 -13.31 -9.72 5.75
N VAL A 139 -13.46 -8.67 4.92
CA VAL A 139 -13.02 -8.68 3.53
C VAL A 139 -12.08 -7.50 3.25
N ILE A 140 -10.94 -7.78 2.64
CA ILE A 140 -10.15 -6.75 1.96
C ILE A 140 -10.87 -6.48 0.63
N ALA A 141 -11.63 -5.38 0.58
CA ALA A 141 -12.53 -5.10 -0.52
C ALA A 141 -11.83 -4.50 -1.74
N GLU A 142 -10.77 -3.74 -1.51
CA GLU A 142 -10.06 -3.00 -2.54
C GLU A 142 -8.65 -2.65 -2.08
N THR A 143 -7.71 -2.68 -3.01
CA THR A 143 -6.40 -2.00 -2.89
C THR A 143 -6.07 -1.36 -4.22
N ARG A 144 -5.78 -0.06 -4.23
CA ARG A 144 -5.54 0.72 -5.44
C ARG A 144 -4.55 1.85 -5.24
N LEU A 145 -3.94 2.26 -6.35
CA LEU A 145 -3.13 3.47 -6.42
C LEU A 145 -4.05 4.68 -6.61
N LEU A 146 -3.93 5.70 -5.77
CA LEU A 146 -4.68 6.95 -5.86
C LEU A 146 -3.90 8.01 -6.63
N GLU A 147 -2.61 8.11 -6.36
CA GLU A 147 -1.76 9.18 -6.90
C GLU A 147 -0.33 8.70 -7.04
N LYS A 148 0.35 9.22 -8.07
CA LYS A 148 1.81 9.15 -8.19
C LYS A 148 2.35 10.39 -8.91
N GLN A 149 3.56 10.82 -8.55
CA GLN A 149 4.21 11.99 -9.13
C GLN A 149 5.72 11.78 -9.32
N GLY A 150 6.31 12.62 -10.17
CA GLY A 150 7.75 12.73 -10.38
C GLY A 150 8.33 11.77 -11.41
N GLY A 151 7.50 10.98 -12.12
CA GLY A 151 7.90 10.07 -13.19
C GLY A 151 7.66 10.62 -14.59
N ARG A 152 7.53 9.73 -15.58
CA ARG A 152 7.19 10.09 -16.98
C ARG A 152 5.79 10.72 -17.08
N ARG A 153 4.88 10.34 -16.20
CA ARG A 153 3.50 10.84 -16.10
C ARG A 153 3.12 10.88 -14.64
N ASP A 154 2.47 11.95 -14.25
CA ASP A 154 1.75 12.01 -13.01
C ASP A 154 0.37 11.34 -13.21
N VAL A 155 -0.10 10.67 -12.17
CA VAL A 155 -1.43 10.04 -12.14
C VAL A 155 -2.12 10.51 -10.87
N ARG A 156 -3.39 10.90 -11.01
CA ARG A 156 -4.25 11.23 -9.88
C ARG A 156 -5.63 10.65 -10.15
N GLU A 157 -6.24 10.02 -9.15
CA GLU A 157 -7.60 9.52 -9.25
C GLU A 157 -8.57 10.68 -9.55
N GLY A 158 -9.46 10.48 -10.56
CA GLY A 158 -10.40 11.50 -11.01
C GLY A 158 -9.82 12.55 -11.97
N GLY A 159 -8.54 12.50 -12.30
CA GLY A 159 -7.95 13.26 -13.41
C GLY A 159 -8.18 12.54 -14.72
N ALA A 160 -8.64 13.26 -15.75
CA ALA A 160 -8.70 12.72 -17.12
C ALA A 160 -7.29 12.33 -17.60
N PRO A 161 -7.18 11.32 -18.50
CA PRO A 161 -5.91 10.85 -19.02
C PRO A 161 -5.16 11.93 -19.82
#